data_31071bc855d44bad0a0a380546afc4b2
#
_entry.id   31071bc855d44bad0a0a380546afc4b2
#
_cell.length_a   1.000
_cell.length_b   1.000
_cell.length_c   1.000
_cell.angle_alpha   90.00
_cell.angle_beta   90.00
_cell.angle_gamma   90.00
#
_symmetry.space_group_name_H-M   'P 1'
#
loop_
_entity.id
_entity.type
_entity.pdbx_description
1 polymer ?
#
loop_
_entity_poly.entity_id
_entity_poly.type
_entity_poly.pdbx_seq_one_letter_code
_entity_poly.pdbx_strand_id
1 'polypeptide(L)'
;MKAIKNIFLVLGILVTVSGCDYLDSEPEKKGTLEEAFASVNSARNFLYACYSFMPESSDHNGEPQFNGASDEVCITSQWATTWHYSKVANIGSQTAADPIYNYWSYFKSPTQSSRCKAYNLYGAIRQCYTFLNRVESVPGISAAEITDFSSQAKFLIAYYHYLLLRLYGPIVLIDREIPLDATGELAFPKRRPYDECVEWIADRLDEVAPLLPPIQTSDKYGAPTRAAAKGIKSRMLLYAASPLFNGNSEYYSDFKNKDGEQLISLQYDKEKWKKALDAAEDAINEAHAAGHDLYTHLQAPVGISDAEKGYFNHRWSLVTMPSAGIQILFGLTQGPE
;
A
#
# COMPACT_ATOMS: atom_id res chain seq x y z
N MET A 1 41.77 -15.54 -66.39
CA MET A 1 41.88 -14.65 -65.25
C MET A 1 40.62 -13.79 -64.98
N LYS A 2 39.95 -13.21 -66.00
CA LYS A 2 38.73 -12.41 -65.79
C LYS A 2 37.52 -13.23 -65.24
N ALA A 3 37.32 -14.46 -65.68
CA ALA A 3 36.22 -15.31 -65.23
C ALA A 3 36.33 -15.70 -63.75
N ILE A 4 37.53 -15.98 -63.26
CA ILE A 4 37.79 -16.32 -61.85
C ILE A 4 37.54 -15.12 -60.93
N LYS A 5 37.91 -13.90 -61.36
CA LYS A 5 37.62 -12.68 -60.61
C LYS A 5 36.11 -12.42 -60.45
N ASN A 6 35.35 -12.70 -61.50
CA ASN A 6 33.86 -12.53 -61.45
C ASN A 6 33.19 -13.57 -60.56
N ILE A 7 33.71 -14.80 -60.48
CA ILE A 7 33.20 -15.86 -59.58
C ILE A 7 33.45 -15.48 -58.13
N PHE A 8 34.64 -14.96 -57.79
CA PHE A 8 34.92 -14.50 -56.41
C PHE A 8 34.10 -13.26 -56.01
N LEU A 9 33.78 -12.38 -56.97
CA LEU A 9 32.92 -11.23 -56.71
C LEU A 9 31.49 -11.64 -56.45
N VAL A 10 30.94 -12.60 -57.18
CA VAL A 10 29.58 -13.14 -57.01
C VAL A 10 29.47 -13.93 -55.72
N LEU A 11 30.53 -14.74 -55.37
CA LEU A 11 30.57 -15.49 -54.11
C LEU A 11 30.67 -14.55 -52.89
N GLY A 12 31.40 -13.42 -52.99
CA GLY A 12 31.49 -12.39 -51.97
C GLY A 12 30.17 -11.68 -51.70
N ILE A 13 29.36 -11.43 -52.74
CA ILE A 13 28.03 -10.80 -52.62
C ILE A 13 27.00 -11.77 -52.04
N LEU A 14 27.12 -13.09 -52.31
CA LEU A 14 26.20 -14.09 -51.73
C LEU A 14 26.40 -14.28 -50.19
N VAL A 15 27.62 -14.09 -49.68
CA VAL A 15 27.90 -14.23 -48.25
C VAL A 15 27.44 -13.03 -47.41
N THR A 16 27.26 -11.87 -48.03
CA THR A 16 26.80 -10.66 -47.34
C THR A 16 25.26 -10.58 -47.19
N VAL A 17 24.49 -11.45 -47.84
CA VAL A 17 23.01 -11.43 -47.78
C VAL A 17 22.44 -12.40 -46.72
N SER A 18 23.27 -13.30 -46.16
CA SER A 18 22.83 -14.28 -45.15
C SER A 18 23.03 -13.86 -43.70
N GLY A 19 23.31 -12.56 -43.43
CA GLY A 19 23.66 -12.08 -42.10
C GLY A 19 22.56 -11.31 -41.35
N CYS A 20 21.32 -11.23 -41.85
CA CYS A 20 20.30 -10.37 -41.25
C CYS A 20 19.44 -11.02 -40.16
N ASP A 21 19.52 -12.35 -39.99
CA ASP A 21 18.67 -13.03 -39.02
C ASP A 21 19.26 -13.10 -37.59
N TYR A 22 20.54 -12.74 -37.43
CA TYR A 22 21.22 -12.78 -36.12
C TYR A 22 20.92 -11.53 -35.25
N LEU A 23 20.37 -10.48 -35.83
CA LEU A 23 20.04 -9.22 -35.12
C LEU A 23 18.56 -9.09 -34.78
N ASP A 24 17.70 -9.99 -35.24
CA ASP A 24 16.33 -10.13 -34.73
C ASP A 24 16.35 -10.96 -33.42
N SER A 25 17.03 -10.44 -32.40
CA SER A 25 16.68 -10.84 -31.06
C SER A 25 15.27 -10.34 -30.84
N GLU A 26 14.27 -11.23 -30.93
CA GLU A 26 12.94 -10.92 -30.41
C GLU A 26 13.13 -10.36 -29.01
N PRO A 27 12.67 -9.12 -28.72
CA PRO A 27 12.74 -8.62 -27.36
C PRO A 27 12.06 -9.66 -26.48
N GLU A 28 12.72 -10.04 -25.36
CA GLU A 28 12.15 -10.97 -24.38
C GLU A 28 10.66 -10.70 -24.29
N LYS A 29 9.84 -11.70 -24.60
CA LYS A 29 8.38 -11.56 -24.63
C LYS A 29 7.98 -11.01 -23.26
N LYS A 30 7.72 -9.72 -23.19
CA LYS A 30 7.04 -9.15 -22.03
C LYS A 30 5.72 -9.88 -21.97
N GLY A 31 5.50 -10.64 -20.91
CA GLY A 31 4.28 -11.42 -20.72
C GLY A 31 3.06 -10.56 -21.05
N THR A 32 2.19 -11.06 -21.90
CA THR A 32 0.97 -10.36 -22.28
C THR A 32 -0.05 -10.42 -21.16
N LEU A 33 -1.04 -9.55 -21.20
CA LEU A 33 -2.14 -9.59 -20.24
C LEU A 33 -2.94 -10.89 -20.35
N GLU A 34 -3.07 -11.44 -21.55
CA GLU A 34 -3.70 -12.72 -21.83
C GLU A 34 -2.94 -13.87 -21.15
N GLU A 35 -1.62 -13.88 -21.23
CA GLU A 35 -0.77 -14.88 -20.53
C GLU A 35 -0.92 -14.79 -19.01
N ALA A 36 -1.07 -13.57 -18.47
CA ALA A 36 -1.26 -13.34 -17.03
C ALA A 36 -2.57 -13.94 -16.49
N PHE A 37 -3.58 -14.16 -17.34
CA PHE A 37 -4.86 -14.74 -16.99
C PHE A 37 -5.13 -16.09 -17.69
N ALA A 38 -4.10 -16.71 -18.25
CA ALA A 38 -4.23 -18.01 -18.94
C ALA A 38 -4.43 -19.20 -17.98
N SER A 39 -4.15 -19.06 -16.70
CA SER A 39 -4.33 -20.09 -15.67
C SER A 39 -4.55 -19.49 -14.29
N VAL A 40 -5.09 -20.30 -13.37
CA VAL A 40 -5.29 -19.90 -11.96
C VAL A 40 -3.96 -19.49 -11.30
N ASN A 41 -2.86 -20.20 -11.59
CA ASN A 41 -1.55 -19.86 -11.05
C ASN A 41 -1.02 -18.52 -11.60
N SER A 42 -1.21 -18.26 -12.89
CA SER A 42 -0.83 -16.98 -13.49
C SER A 42 -1.64 -15.82 -12.89
N ALA A 43 -2.96 -16.00 -12.72
CA ALA A 43 -3.82 -15.03 -12.08
C ALA A 43 -3.43 -14.78 -10.62
N ARG A 44 -3.06 -15.83 -9.86
CA ARG A 44 -2.53 -15.69 -8.50
C ARG A 44 -1.23 -14.88 -8.47
N ASN A 45 -0.32 -15.12 -9.39
CA ASN A 45 0.91 -14.34 -9.51
C ASN A 45 0.63 -12.87 -9.84
N PHE A 46 -0.39 -12.59 -10.66
CA PHE A 46 -0.82 -11.22 -10.92
C PHE A 46 -1.39 -10.55 -9.66
N LEU A 47 -2.16 -11.28 -8.84
CA LEU A 47 -2.62 -10.79 -7.54
C LEU A 47 -1.43 -10.49 -6.62
N TYR A 48 -0.41 -11.35 -6.57
CA TYR A 48 0.81 -11.08 -5.80
C TYR A 48 1.56 -9.85 -6.32
N ALA A 49 1.54 -9.59 -7.62
CA ALA A 49 2.06 -8.34 -8.16
C ALA A 49 1.25 -7.12 -7.70
N CYS A 50 -0.06 -7.25 -7.42
CA CYS A 50 -0.82 -6.18 -6.77
C CYS A 50 -0.32 -5.90 -5.35
N TYR A 51 0.09 -6.91 -4.59
CA TYR A 51 0.69 -6.74 -3.25
C TYR A 51 2.07 -6.10 -3.28
N SER A 52 2.85 -6.28 -4.35
CA SER A 52 4.23 -5.78 -4.43
C SER A 52 4.36 -4.25 -4.35
N PHE A 53 3.27 -3.52 -4.50
CA PHE A 53 3.22 -2.07 -4.30
C PHE A 53 3.07 -1.67 -2.83
N MET A 54 2.82 -2.62 -1.93
CA MET A 54 2.62 -2.32 -0.51
C MET A 54 3.91 -1.74 0.09
N PRO A 55 3.83 -0.56 0.71
CA PRO A 55 5.00 0.02 1.35
C PRO A 55 5.45 -0.83 2.54
N GLU A 56 6.74 -1.06 2.63
CA GLU A 56 7.34 -1.69 3.80
C GLU A 56 7.23 -0.74 5.01
N SER A 57 6.53 -1.17 6.05
CA SER A 57 6.35 -0.38 7.27
C SER A 57 7.37 -0.68 8.36
N SER A 58 8.19 -1.73 8.18
CA SER A 58 9.08 -2.28 9.20
C SER A 58 10.49 -2.58 8.70
N ASP A 59 11.00 -1.79 7.76
CA ASP A 59 12.38 -1.99 7.30
C ASP A 59 13.37 -1.79 8.44
N HIS A 60 14.02 -2.88 8.86
CA HIS A 60 15.03 -2.93 9.92
C HIS A 60 16.31 -2.16 9.55
N ASN A 61 16.50 -1.86 8.27
CA ASN A 61 17.69 -1.15 7.78
C ASN A 61 17.59 0.38 7.89
N GLY A 62 16.74 0.87 8.76
CA GLY A 62 16.74 2.28 9.16
C GLY A 62 15.66 3.13 8.52
N GLU A 63 14.59 2.52 8.05
CA GLU A 63 13.50 3.24 7.41
C GLU A 63 12.10 2.97 8.01
N PRO A 64 11.93 3.00 9.34
CA PRO A 64 10.59 3.06 9.88
C PRO A 64 9.99 4.39 9.43
N GLN A 65 8.98 4.31 8.57
CA GLN A 65 8.44 5.41 7.79
C GLN A 65 8.03 6.65 8.61
N PHE A 66 7.91 6.52 9.91
CA PHE A 66 7.48 7.59 10.80
C PHE A 66 8.18 7.56 12.17
N ASN A 67 9.17 6.68 12.37
CA ASN A 67 10.00 6.73 13.57
C ASN A 67 10.81 8.04 13.54
N GLY A 68 10.60 8.90 14.47
CA GLY A 68 11.23 10.22 14.51
C GLY A 68 10.34 11.37 14.00
N ALA A 69 9.10 11.08 13.58
CA ALA A 69 8.07 12.10 13.41
C ALA A 69 7.32 12.39 14.73
N SER A 70 7.62 11.64 15.79
CA SER A 70 7.11 11.82 17.15
C SER A 70 8.28 12.03 18.11
N ASP A 71 7.98 12.35 19.37
CA ASP A 71 8.92 12.48 20.47
C ASP A 71 9.43 11.14 21.04
N GLU A 72 8.89 10.02 20.55
CA GLU A 72 9.29 8.67 20.96
C GLU A 72 10.71 8.29 20.50
N VAL A 73 11.16 8.85 19.36
CA VAL A 73 12.49 8.60 18.79
C VAL A 73 13.15 9.91 18.39
N CYS A 74 14.29 10.21 18.99
CA CYS A 74 15.15 11.32 18.61
C CYS A 74 16.49 10.78 18.10
N ILE A 75 16.97 11.31 16.98
CA ILE A 75 18.26 10.94 16.42
C ILE A 75 19.35 11.73 17.12
N THR A 76 20.37 11.01 17.60
CA THR A 76 21.56 11.65 18.20
C THR A 76 22.33 12.48 17.17
N SER A 77 23.05 13.50 17.63
CA SER A 77 23.87 14.36 16.76
C SER A 77 24.89 13.58 15.92
N GLN A 78 25.37 12.45 16.41
CA GLN A 78 26.31 11.57 15.69
C GLN A 78 25.67 10.93 14.43
N TRP A 79 24.41 10.52 14.51
CA TRP A 79 23.64 10.00 13.39
C TRP A 79 23.07 11.09 12.50
N ALA A 80 22.97 12.30 13.00
CA ALA A 80 22.52 13.45 12.20
C ALA A 80 23.45 13.79 11.03
N THR A 81 24.70 13.33 11.04
CA THR A 81 25.64 13.45 9.91
C THR A 81 25.48 12.36 8.87
N THR A 82 24.95 11.20 9.27
CA THR A 82 24.58 10.11 8.36
C THR A 82 23.16 10.32 7.85
N TRP A 83 22.92 9.84 6.67
CA TRP A 83 21.61 9.97 6.09
C TRP A 83 20.65 8.99 6.78
N HIS A 84 19.61 9.52 7.40
CA HIS A 84 18.56 8.73 8.05
C HIS A 84 17.20 9.40 7.84
N TYR A 85 16.16 8.66 7.51
CA TYR A 85 14.82 9.22 7.23
C TYR A 85 14.24 9.97 8.42
N SER A 86 14.43 9.46 9.63
CA SER A 86 13.99 10.14 10.85
C SER A 86 14.64 11.52 11.02
N LYS A 87 15.86 11.73 10.49
CA LYS A 87 16.51 13.05 10.50
C LYS A 87 15.69 14.08 9.75
N VAL A 88 15.19 13.73 8.58
CA VAL A 88 14.41 14.63 7.72
C VAL A 88 13.13 15.08 8.43
N ALA A 89 12.48 14.18 9.17
CA ALA A 89 11.32 14.51 10.01
C ALA A 89 11.72 15.39 11.21
N ASN A 90 12.75 15.01 11.98
CA ASN A 90 13.18 15.74 13.18
C ASN A 90 13.65 17.17 12.88
N ILE A 91 14.32 17.42 11.76
CA ILE A 91 14.81 18.75 11.38
C ILE A 91 13.85 19.52 10.47
N GLY A 92 12.67 18.96 10.16
CA GLY A 92 11.65 19.60 9.35
C GLY A 92 12.09 19.90 7.90
N SER A 93 13.01 19.10 7.35
CA SER A 93 13.53 19.34 5.99
C SER A 93 12.70 18.66 4.89
N GLN A 94 11.64 17.95 5.24
CA GLN A 94 10.71 17.39 4.27
C GLN A 94 9.85 18.48 3.66
N THR A 95 9.74 18.48 2.34
CA THR A 95 8.88 19.39 1.58
C THR A 95 7.99 18.64 0.61
N ALA A 96 6.94 19.30 0.11
CA ALA A 96 6.08 18.74 -0.93
C ALA A 96 6.85 18.45 -2.24
N ALA A 97 7.91 19.22 -2.52
CA ALA A 97 8.76 19.03 -3.70
C ALA A 97 9.82 17.94 -3.52
N ASP A 98 10.24 17.68 -2.28
CA ASP A 98 11.23 16.64 -1.93
C ASP A 98 10.72 15.81 -0.73
N PRO A 99 9.68 14.98 -0.92
CA PRO A 99 9.16 14.09 0.11
C PRO A 99 10.09 12.89 0.31
N ILE A 100 10.10 12.32 1.51
CA ILE A 100 10.80 11.06 1.78
C ILE A 100 10.14 9.91 1.01
N TYR A 101 8.81 9.90 0.96
CA TYR A 101 8.00 8.90 0.30
C TYR A 101 7.09 9.54 -0.74
N ASN A 102 7.10 8.99 -1.95
CA ASN A 102 6.15 9.33 -2.99
C ASN A 102 5.20 8.15 -3.22
N TYR A 103 4.01 8.22 -2.63
CA TYR A 103 2.97 7.21 -2.84
C TYR A 103 2.12 7.50 -4.08
N TRP A 104 2.22 8.75 -4.61
CA TRP A 104 1.39 9.18 -5.72
C TRP A 104 1.83 8.59 -7.06
N SER A 105 3.13 8.58 -7.34
CA SER A 105 3.65 8.15 -8.64
C SER A 105 5.02 7.47 -8.56
N TYR A 106 5.39 6.78 -9.63
CA TYR A 106 6.73 6.23 -9.83
C TYR A 106 7.79 7.29 -10.17
N PHE A 107 7.34 8.40 -10.77
CA PHE A 107 8.28 9.37 -11.30
C PHE A 107 8.82 10.23 -10.16
N LYS A 108 10.12 10.15 -9.96
CA LYS A 108 10.84 11.13 -9.17
C LYS A 108 10.96 12.40 -10.00
N SER A 109 10.58 13.53 -9.43
CA SER A 109 10.95 14.82 -10.01
C SER A 109 12.49 14.91 -10.09
N PRO A 110 13.07 15.57 -11.10
CA PRO A 110 14.51 15.82 -11.15
C PRO A 110 15.05 16.54 -9.91
N THR A 111 14.18 17.25 -9.18
CA THR A 111 14.49 17.96 -7.92
C THR A 111 14.38 17.07 -6.69
N GLN A 112 13.78 15.87 -6.80
CA GLN A 112 13.66 14.95 -5.68
C GLN A 112 14.98 14.23 -5.44
N SER A 113 15.32 14.09 -4.15
CA SER A 113 16.45 13.30 -3.71
C SER A 113 16.42 11.89 -4.30
N SER A 114 17.57 11.34 -4.65
CA SER A 114 17.71 9.91 -5.03
C SER A 114 17.20 8.94 -3.97
N ARG A 115 16.96 9.44 -2.76
CA ARG A 115 16.54 8.73 -1.57
C ARG A 115 15.01 8.63 -1.42
N CYS A 116 14.24 9.40 -2.21
CA CYS A 116 12.78 9.29 -2.21
C CYS A 116 12.35 7.92 -2.70
N LYS A 117 11.60 7.17 -1.88
CA LYS A 117 10.97 5.91 -2.28
C LYS A 117 9.63 6.21 -2.95
N ALA A 118 9.47 5.74 -4.18
CA ALA A 118 8.25 5.91 -4.96
C ALA A 118 7.50 4.59 -5.05
N TYR A 119 6.24 4.57 -4.61
CA TYR A 119 5.41 3.36 -4.55
C TYR A 119 4.31 3.30 -5.60
N ASN A 120 3.94 4.43 -6.21
CA ASN A 120 2.92 4.50 -7.26
C ASN A 120 1.59 3.78 -6.91
N LEU A 121 0.97 4.16 -5.80
CA LEU A 121 -0.25 3.47 -5.33
C LEU A 121 -1.44 3.63 -6.28
N TYR A 122 -1.52 4.70 -7.09
CA TYR A 122 -2.53 4.79 -8.15
C TYR A 122 -2.32 3.77 -9.26
N GLY A 123 -1.07 3.45 -9.58
CA GLY A 123 -0.75 2.32 -10.48
C GLY A 123 -1.16 0.98 -9.87
N ALA A 124 -0.95 0.79 -8.57
CA ALA A 124 -1.39 -0.38 -7.83
C ALA A 124 -2.92 -0.54 -7.84
N ILE A 125 -3.66 0.55 -7.59
CA ILE A 125 -5.12 0.57 -7.65
C ILE A 125 -5.61 0.19 -9.04
N ARG A 126 -5.01 0.77 -10.09
CA ARG A 126 -5.32 0.39 -11.47
C ARG A 126 -5.08 -1.10 -11.71
N GLN A 127 -3.95 -1.64 -11.26
CA GLN A 127 -3.63 -3.07 -11.41
C GLN A 127 -4.64 -3.96 -10.70
N CYS A 128 -5.11 -3.57 -9.51
CA CYS A 128 -6.17 -4.30 -8.80
C CYS A 128 -7.49 -4.28 -9.60
N TYR A 129 -7.89 -3.17 -10.21
CA TYR A 129 -9.08 -3.13 -11.07
C TYR A 129 -8.89 -3.94 -12.36
N THR A 130 -7.70 -3.91 -12.96
CA THR A 130 -7.35 -4.77 -14.10
C THR A 130 -7.53 -6.25 -13.74
N PHE A 131 -7.11 -6.62 -12.52
CA PHE A 131 -7.30 -7.97 -11.99
C PHE A 131 -8.80 -8.32 -11.82
N LEU A 132 -9.55 -7.46 -11.15
CA LEU A 132 -10.98 -7.69 -10.89
C LEU A 132 -11.80 -7.85 -12.17
N ASN A 133 -11.47 -7.10 -13.21
CA ASN A 133 -12.16 -7.16 -14.50
C ASN A 133 -11.90 -8.47 -15.27
N ARG A 134 -10.92 -9.30 -14.86
CA ARG A 134 -10.47 -10.47 -15.62
C ARG A 134 -10.49 -11.78 -14.83
N VAL A 135 -10.49 -11.73 -13.52
CA VAL A 135 -10.35 -12.93 -12.67
C VAL A 135 -11.44 -13.96 -12.93
N GLU A 136 -12.67 -13.53 -13.21
CA GLU A 136 -13.80 -14.44 -13.49
C GLU A 136 -13.65 -15.19 -14.81
N SER A 137 -12.85 -14.67 -15.76
CA SER A 137 -12.64 -15.30 -17.07
C SER A 137 -11.48 -16.29 -17.10
N VAL A 138 -10.78 -16.50 -15.98
CA VAL A 138 -9.62 -17.41 -15.90
C VAL A 138 -10.05 -18.86 -16.09
N PRO A 139 -9.47 -19.60 -17.03
CA PRO A 139 -9.84 -20.99 -17.25
C PRO A 139 -9.61 -21.88 -16.02
N GLY A 140 -10.63 -22.63 -15.63
CA GLY A 140 -10.56 -23.58 -14.52
C GLY A 140 -10.58 -22.98 -13.11
N ILE A 141 -10.79 -21.67 -12.97
CA ILE A 141 -10.93 -21.03 -11.66
C ILE A 141 -12.26 -21.43 -11.00
N SER A 142 -12.23 -21.75 -9.72
CA SER A 142 -13.43 -22.08 -8.94
C SER A 142 -14.10 -20.82 -8.39
N ALA A 143 -15.39 -20.89 -8.07
CA ALA A 143 -16.14 -19.80 -7.44
C ALA A 143 -15.51 -19.37 -6.09
N ALA A 144 -14.96 -20.33 -5.34
CA ALA A 144 -14.27 -20.06 -4.09
C ALA A 144 -12.97 -19.25 -4.30
N GLU A 145 -12.18 -19.59 -5.32
CA GLU A 145 -10.97 -18.83 -5.68
C GLU A 145 -11.31 -17.45 -6.23
N ILE A 146 -12.36 -17.30 -7.02
CA ILE A 146 -12.84 -15.99 -7.47
C ILE A 146 -13.17 -15.12 -6.26
N THR A 147 -13.91 -15.64 -5.28
CA THR A 147 -14.27 -14.90 -4.07
C THR A 147 -13.03 -14.53 -3.26
N ASP A 148 -12.13 -15.49 -3.03
CA ASP A 148 -10.87 -15.25 -2.27
C ASP A 148 -10.01 -14.19 -2.96
N PHE A 149 -9.70 -14.36 -4.24
CA PHE A 149 -8.82 -13.45 -4.98
C PHE A 149 -9.44 -12.04 -5.15
N SER A 150 -10.75 -11.99 -5.46
CA SER A 150 -11.44 -10.70 -5.61
C SER A 150 -11.55 -9.94 -4.30
N SER A 151 -11.79 -10.63 -3.17
CA SER A 151 -11.83 -9.96 -1.87
C SER A 151 -10.48 -9.38 -1.48
N GLN A 152 -9.39 -10.07 -1.76
CA GLN A 152 -8.04 -9.57 -1.55
C GLN A 152 -7.75 -8.33 -2.40
N ALA A 153 -8.10 -8.35 -3.70
CA ALA A 153 -7.90 -7.21 -4.58
C ALA A 153 -8.76 -5.99 -4.16
N LYS A 154 -10.01 -6.20 -3.75
CA LYS A 154 -10.90 -5.15 -3.22
C LYS A 154 -10.35 -4.55 -1.93
N PHE A 155 -9.82 -5.38 -1.02
CA PHE A 155 -9.14 -4.92 0.18
C PHE A 155 -7.94 -4.04 -0.15
N LEU A 156 -7.09 -4.45 -1.10
CA LEU A 156 -5.92 -3.68 -1.53
C LEU A 156 -6.30 -2.32 -2.10
N ILE A 157 -7.38 -2.23 -2.88
CA ILE A 157 -7.90 -0.95 -3.39
C ILE A 157 -8.24 0.00 -2.23
N ALA A 158 -9.00 -0.47 -1.24
CA ALA A 158 -9.35 0.34 -0.08
C ALA A 158 -8.11 0.72 0.74
N TYR A 159 -7.19 -0.22 0.96
CA TYR A 159 -5.97 -0.01 1.71
C TYR A 159 -5.03 1.01 1.05
N TYR A 160 -4.85 0.94 -0.27
CA TYR A 160 -4.02 1.90 -1.00
C TYR A 160 -4.62 3.30 -0.99
N HIS A 161 -5.94 3.43 -1.09
CA HIS A 161 -6.60 4.72 -0.91
C HIS A 161 -6.44 5.25 0.53
N TYR A 162 -6.53 4.39 1.55
CA TYR A 162 -6.23 4.78 2.93
C TYR A 162 -4.79 5.28 3.11
N LEU A 163 -3.81 4.61 2.53
CA LEU A 163 -2.41 5.05 2.59
C LEU A 163 -2.21 6.41 1.90
N LEU A 164 -2.85 6.63 0.75
CA LEU A 164 -2.86 7.92 0.07
C LEU A 164 -3.54 9.00 0.93
N LEU A 165 -4.72 8.70 1.48
CA LEU A 165 -5.47 9.61 2.35
C LEU A 165 -4.65 10.04 3.57
N ARG A 166 -3.95 9.09 4.21
CA ARG A 166 -3.12 9.36 5.39
C ARG A 166 -1.98 10.32 5.11
N LEU A 167 -1.38 10.27 3.93
CA LEU A 167 -0.23 11.11 3.58
C LEU A 167 -0.61 12.43 2.92
N TYR A 168 -1.67 12.45 2.13
CA TYR A 168 -2.01 13.60 1.28
C TYR A 168 -3.31 14.30 1.68
N GLY A 169 -4.06 13.76 2.66
CA GLY A 169 -5.38 14.29 3.01
C GLY A 169 -6.39 14.01 1.91
N PRO A 170 -7.08 15.04 1.37
CA PRO A 170 -7.98 14.88 0.24
C PRO A 170 -7.29 14.29 -0.98
N ILE A 171 -7.85 13.23 -1.54
CA ILE A 171 -7.26 12.46 -2.65
C ILE A 171 -8.23 12.31 -3.83
N VAL A 172 -7.70 11.81 -4.93
CA VAL A 172 -8.51 11.32 -6.04
C VAL A 172 -9.02 9.93 -5.70
N LEU A 173 -10.31 9.71 -5.78
CA LEU A 173 -10.93 8.39 -5.63
C LEU A 173 -11.04 7.72 -7.01
N ILE A 174 -10.53 6.50 -7.11
CA ILE A 174 -10.60 5.66 -8.30
C ILE A 174 -11.51 4.47 -8.00
N ASP A 175 -12.63 4.39 -8.70
CA ASP A 175 -13.67 3.38 -8.51
C ASP A 175 -13.72 2.33 -9.63
N ARG A 176 -12.85 2.46 -10.64
CA ARG A 176 -12.80 1.59 -11.82
C ARG A 176 -11.44 1.62 -12.48
N GLU A 177 -11.19 0.70 -13.42
CA GLU A 177 -10.06 0.77 -14.31
C GLU A 177 -10.21 1.96 -15.27
N ILE A 178 -9.27 2.90 -15.22
CA ILE A 178 -9.25 4.03 -16.14
C ILE A 178 -8.63 3.58 -17.47
N PRO A 179 -9.30 3.75 -18.62
CA PRO A 179 -8.75 3.43 -19.94
C PRO A 179 -7.45 4.19 -20.21
N LEU A 180 -6.54 3.58 -20.97
CA LEU A 180 -5.25 4.22 -21.32
C LEU A 180 -5.40 5.43 -22.24
N ASP A 181 -6.47 5.46 -23.03
CA ASP A 181 -6.86 6.53 -23.96
C ASP A 181 -7.83 7.54 -23.33
N ALA A 182 -8.08 7.44 -22.03
CA ALA A 182 -8.94 8.38 -21.32
C ALA A 182 -8.40 9.82 -21.44
N THR A 183 -9.31 10.78 -21.57
CA THR A 183 -9.01 12.20 -21.68
C THR A 183 -9.87 13.03 -20.73
N GLY A 184 -9.53 14.31 -20.55
CA GLY A 184 -10.29 15.23 -19.72
C GLY A 184 -10.38 14.80 -18.25
N GLU A 185 -11.56 14.97 -17.64
CA GLU A 185 -11.78 14.66 -16.23
C GLU A 185 -11.65 13.16 -15.89
N LEU A 186 -11.89 12.28 -16.86
CA LEU A 186 -11.70 10.84 -16.65
C LEU A 186 -10.22 10.49 -16.47
N ALA A 187 -9.32 11.14 -17.22
CA ALA A 187 -7.88 10.95 -17.10
C ALA A 187 -7.29 11.70 -15.90
N PHE A 188 -7.86 12.87 -15.56
CA PHE A 188 -7.38 13.79 -14.54
C PHE A 188 -8.52 14.21 -13.59
N PRO A 189 -9.08 13.27 -12.83
CA PRO A 189 -10.17 13.59 -11.91
C PRO A 189 -9.66 14.49 -10.78
N LYS A 190 -10.54 15.35 -10.28
CA LYS A 190 -10.22 16.22 -9.14
C LYS A 190 -10.17 15.44 -7.83
N ARG A 191 -9.46 15.96 -6.84
CA ARG A 191 -9.50 15.44 -5.48
C ARG A 191 -10.91 15.60 -4.91
N ARG A 192 -11.33 14.62 -4.11
CA ARG A 192 -12.59 14.69 -3.37
C ARG A 192 -12.35 15.25 -1.97
N PRO A 193 -13.35 15.91 -1.35
CA PRO A 193 -13.27 16.31 0.03
C PRO A 193 -12.86 15.17 0.95
N TYR A 194 -12.10 15.51 2.02
CA TYR A 194 -11.53 14.52 2.94
C TYR A 194 -12.59 13.58 3.53
N ASP A 195 -13.69 14.13 3.99
CA ASP A 195 -14.76 13.34 4.61
C ASP A 195 -15.43 12.38 3.61
N GLU A 196 -15.58 12.79 2.36
CA GLU A 196 -16.05 11.90 1.28
C GLU A 196 -15.03 10.76 1.01
N CYS A 197 -13.74 11.07 1.07
CA CYS A 197 -12.71 10.04 0.92
C CYS A 197 -12.76 9.03 2.07
N VAL A 198 -12.93 9.52 3.30
CA VAL A 198 -13.08 8.67 4.50
C VAL A 198 -14.29 7.75 4.38
N GLU A 199 -15.44 8.29 4.02
CA GLU A 199 -16.69 7.55 3.87
C GLU A 199 -16.57 6.49 2.76
N TRP A 200 -16.05 6.87 1.59
CA TRP A 200 -15.85 5.94 0.48
C TRP A 200 -14.93 4.77 0.85
N ILE A 201 -13.80 5.03 1.53
CA ILE A 201 -12.87 3.99 1.96
C ILE A 201 -13.51 3.09 3.03
N ALA A 202 -14.25 3.68 3.98
CA ALA A 202 -14.95 2.94 5.03
C ALA A 202 -15.97 1.97 4.43
N ASP A 203 -16.77 2.43 3.47
CA ASP A 203 -17.74 1.60 2.75
C ASP A 203 -17.06 0.42 2.02
N ARG A 204 -15.93 0.67 1.35
CA ARG A 204 -15.18 -0.41 0.66
C ARG A 204 -14.63 -1.43 1.65
N LEU A 205 -14.17 -1.01 2.83
CA LEU A 205 -13.71 -1.91 3.88
C LEU A 205 -14.88 -2.71 4.48
N ASP A 206 -16.05 -2.09 4.67
CA ASP A 206 -17.26 -2.77 5.15
C ASP A 206 -17.79 -3.79 4.13
N GLU A 207 -17.76 -3.47 2.84
CA GLU A 207 -18.16 -4.39 1.77
C GLU A 207 -17.24 -5.61 1.67
N VAL A 208 -15.95 -5.43 1.90
CA VAL A 208 -14.98 -6.53 1.75
C VAL A 208 -14.81 -7.35 3.01
N ALA A 209 -14.96 -6.78 4.21
CA ALA A 209 -14.72 -7.48 5.46
C ALA A 209 -15.46 -8.83 5.57
N PRO A 210 -16.76 -8.95 5.28
CA PRO A 210 -17.47 -10.24 5.38
C PRO A 210 -17.00 -11.30 4.37
N LEU A 211 -16.32 -10.88 3.28
CA LEU A 211 -15.78 -11.78 2.25
C LEU A 211 -14.40 -12.32 2.62
N LEU A 212 -13.70 -11.68 3.57
CA LEU A 212 -12.40 -12.09 4.05
C LEU A 212 -12.53 -13.17 5.14
N PRO A 213 -11.57 -14.09 5.24
CA PRO A 213 -11.57 -15.09 6.31
C PRO A 213 -11.29 -14.43 7.68
N PRO A 214 -11.79 -15.03 8.79
CA PRO A 214 -11.44 -14.55 10.13
C PRO A 214 -9.97 -14.78 10.46
N ILE A 215 -9.39 -15.88 9.99
CA ILE A 215 -7.98 -16.28 10.19
C ILE A 215 -7.44 -16.79 8.85
N GLN A 216 -6.20 -16.48 8.55
CA GLN A 216 -5.51 -17.04 7.39
C GLN A 216 -4.82 -18.36 7.74
N THR A 217 -4.73 -19.26 6.77
CA THR A 217 -3.93 -20.47 6.84
C THR A 217 -2.44 -20.15 6.72
N SER A 218 -1.57 -21.04 7.19
CA SER A 218 -0.12 -20.80 7.23
C SER A 218 0.51 -20.52 5.85
N ASP A 219 -0.05 -21.07 4.79
CA ASP A 219 0.36 -20.85 3.41
C ASP A 219 -0.10 -19.50 2.81
N LYS A 220 -1.01 -18.82 3.51
CA LYS A 220 -1.57 -17.51 3.12
C LYS A 220 -1.27 -16.40 4.14
N TYR A 221 -0.28 -16.59 5.00
CA TYR A 221 0.14 -15.52 5.90
C TYR A 221 0.53 -14.26 5.12
N GLY A 222 0.03 -13.11 5.57
CA GLY A 222 0.17 -11.83 4.88
C GLY A 222 -1.04 -11.43 4.05
N ALA A 223 -1.93 -12.34 3.70
CA ALA A 223 -3.22 -11.99 3.09
C ALA A 223 -4.17 -11.38 4.14
N PRO A 224 -5.08 -10.46 3.74
CA PRO A 224 -5.93 -9.74 4.66
C PRO A 224 -6.95 -10.67 5.34
N THR A 225 -7.25 -10.32 6.61
CA THR A 225 -8.33 -10.93 7.38
C THR A 225 -9.45 -9.93 7.60
N ARG A 226 -10.59 -10.42 8.08
CA ARG A 226 -11.73 -9.58 8.46
C ARG A 226 -11.33 -8.57 9.54
N ALA A 227 -10.61 -9.01 10.55
CA ALA A 227 -10.07 -8.13 11.60
C ALA A 227 -9.11 -7.07 11.05
N ALA A 228 -8.30 -7.40 10.02
CA ALA A 228 -7.43 -6.43 9.39
C ALA A 228 -8.20 -5.30 8.69
N ALA A 229 -9.26 -5.63 7.95
CA ALA A 229 -10.11 -4.63 7.30
C ALA A 229 -10.77 -3.68 8.32
N LYS A 230 -11.36 -4.24 9.39
CA LYS A 230 -11.99 -3.48 10.46
C LYS A 230 -10.98 -2.62 11.24
N GLY A 231 -9.78 -3.14 11.52
CA GLY A 231 -8.72 -2.40 12.21
C GLY A 231 -8.22 -1.20 11.40
N ILE A 232 -8.08 -1.33 10.08
CA ILE A 232 -7.72 -0.21 9.20
C ILE A 232 -8.84 0.85 9.19
N LYS A 233 -10.11 0.43 9.09
CA LYS A 233 -11.26 1.33 9.17
C LYS A 233 -11.26 2.11 10.48
N SER A 234 -11.12 1.43 11.61
CA SER A 234 -11.05 2.05 12.94
C SER A 234 -9.95 3.11 13.01
N ARG A 235 -8.74 2.77 12.57
CA ARG A 235 -7.60 3.69 12.57
C ARG A 235 -7.86 4.91 11.68
N MET A 236 -8.41 4.73 10.50
CA MET A 236 -8.76 5.81 9.59
C MET A 236 -9.79 6.76 10.19
N LEU A 237 -10.85 6.22 10.80
CA LEU A 237 -11.89 7.02 11.45
C LEU A 237 -11.37 7.80 12.65
N LEU A 238 -10.42 7.23 13.42
CA LEU A 238 -9.74 7.93 14.50
C LEU A 238 -8.94 9.14 13.99
N TYR A 239 -8.20 8.99 12.88
CA TYR A 239 -7.54 10.14 12.24
C TYR A 239 -8.54 11.19 11.78
N ALA A 240 -9.65 10.79 11.17
CA ALA A 240 -10.68 11.70 10.69
C ALA A 240 -11.39 12.46 11.82
N ALA A 241 -11.46 11.87 13.02
CA ALA A 241 -12.01 12.51 14.22
C ALA A 241 -11.02 13.46 14.90
N SER A 242 -9.71 13.32 14.62
CA SER A 242 -8.66 14.10 15.28
C SER A 242 -8.78 15.62 15.00
N PRO A 243 -8.28 16.49 15.91
CA PRO A 243 -8.34 17.93 15.73
C PRO A 243 -7.70 18.43 14.42
N LEU A 244 -6.80 17.66 13.81
CA LEU A 244 -6.19 18.02 12.53
C LEU A 244 -7.24 18.05 11.40
N PHE A 245 -8.19 17.09 11.37
CA PHE A 245 -9.14 16.92 10.26
C PHE A 245 -10.59 17.21 10.65
N ASN A 246 -10.85 17.58 11.91
CA ASN A 246 -12.18 17.78 12.43
C ASN A 246 -12.37 19.22 12.91
N GLY A 247 -12.72 20.09 11.98
CA GLY A 247 -13.03 21.48 12.27
C GLY A 247 -11.82 22.41 12.38
N ASN A 248 -10.70 22.08 11.74
CA ASN A 248 -9.50 22.90 11.78
C ASN A 248 -9.53 24.02 10.75
N SER A 249 -10.08 25.18 11.16
CA SER A 249 -10.12 26.38 10.33
C SER A 249 -8.79 27.14 10.27
N GLU A 250 -7.89 26.90 11.22
CA GLU A 250 -6.57 27.57 11.27
C GLU A 250 -5.71 27.15 10.08
N TYR A 251 -5.65 25.85 9.77
CA TYR A 251 -4.80 25.33 8.69
C TYR A 251 -5.50 25.19 7.35
N TYR A 252 -6.84 25.08 7.32
CA TYR A 252 -7.56 24.67 6.11
C TYR A 252 -8.57 25.66 5.58
N SER A 253 -8.66 26.90 6.11
CA SER A 253 -9.60 27.92 5.62
C SER A 253 -9.52 28.15 4.12
N ASP A 254 -8.33 28.13 3.54
CA ASP A 254 -8.07 28.36 2.12
C ASP A 254 -7.79 27.07 1.32
N PHE A 255 -7.96 25.91 1.94
CA PHE A 255 -7.65 24.64 1.29
C PHE A 255 -8.81 24.16 0.46
N LYS A 256 -8.86 24.63 -0.79
CA LYS A 256 -9.95 24.41 -1.75
C LYS A 256 -9.47 23.83 -3.06
N ASN A 257 -10.36 23.18 -3.78
CA ASN A 257 -10.18 22.86 -5.19
C ASN A 257 -10.24 24.14 -6.04
N LYS A 258 -9.84 24.04 -7.30
CA LYS A 258 -9.84 25.18 -8.25
C LYS A 258 -11.23 25.76 -8.49
N ASP A 259 -12.29 24.98 -8.30
CA ASP A 259 -13.71 25.36 -8.39
C ASP A 259 -14.27 25.97 -7.09
N GLY A 260 -13.42 26.13 -6.06
CA GLY A 260 -13.81 26.71 -4.78
C GLY A 260 -14.36 25.71 -3.76
N GLU A 261 -14.47 24.42 -4.09
CA GLU A 261 -14.94 23.39 -3.17
C GLU A 261 -14.00 23.23 -1.99
N GLN A 262 -14.51 23.31 -0.76
CA GLN A 262 -13.72 23.12 0.47
C GLN A 262 -13.30 21.65 0.59
N LEU A 263 -12.00 21.41 0.76
CA LEU A 263 -11.44 20.05 0.77
C LEU A 263 -11.41 19.39 2.15
N ILE A 264 -11.38 20.18 3.23
CA ILE A 264 -11.47 19.71 4.62
C ILE A 264 -12.49 20.55 5.34
N SER A 265 -13.43 19.91 6.06
CA SER A 265 -14.47 20.60 6.81
C SER A 265 -13.90 21.55 7.86
N LEU A 266 -14.39 22.77 7.90
CA LEU A 266 -14.01 23.79 8.89
C LEU A 266 -14.87 23.71 10.16
N GLN A 267 -15.88 22.85 10.19
CA GLN A 267 -16.78 22.68 11.31
C GLN A 267 -16.46 21.41 12.08
N TYR A 268 -16.36 21.54 13.41
CA TYR A 268 -16.19 20.40 14.30
C TYR A 268 -17.45 19.53 14.33
N ASP A 269 -17.25 18.21 14.18
CA ASP A 269 -18.30 17.21 14.28
C ASP A 269 -17.94 16.15 15.34
N LYS A 270 -18.68 16.14 16.45
CA LYS A 270 -18.48 15.16 17.53
C LYS A 270 -18.83 13.72 17.12
N GLU A 271 -19.70 13.54 16.12
CA GLU A 271 -20.12 12.22 15.67
C GLU A 271 -18.97 11.44 15.00
N LYS A 272 -17.93 12.14 14.52
CA LYS A 272 -16.71 11.49 14.04
C LYS A 272 -16.03 10.66 15.14
N TRP A 273 -16.00 11.17 16.38
CA TRP A 273 -15.46 10.42 17.52
C TRP A 273 -16.30 9.20 17.86
N LYS A 274 -17.63 9.33 17.78
CA LYS A 274 -18.51 8.19 17.99
C LYS A 274 -18.31 7.11 16.93
N LYS A 275 -18.24 7.49 15.65
CA LYS A 275 -17.94 6.56 14.53
C LYS A 275 -16.60 5.86 14.75
N ALA A 276 -15.57 6.57 15.23
CA ALA A 276 -14.26 6.00 15.52
C ALA A 276 -14.31 4.98 16.68
N LEU A 277 -15.05 5.30 17.75
CA LEU A 277 -15.27 4.39 18.88
C LEU A 277 -16.00 3.11 18.44
N ASP A 278 -17.15 3.28 17.77
CA ASP A 278 -17.97 2.15 17.30
C ASP A 278 -17.14 1.21 16.38
N ALA A 279 -16.30 1.78 15.50
CA ALA A 279 -15.43 1.00 14.63
C ALA A 279 -14.28 0.32 15.39
N ALA A 280 -13.77 0.92 16.46
CA ALA A 280 -12.74 0.31 17.30
C ALA A 280 -13.31 -0.90 18.08
N GLU A 281 -14.50 -0.74 18.66
CA GLU A 281 -15.20 -1.84 19.36
C GLU A 281 -15.53 -2.99 18.39
N ASP A 282 -15.99 -2.67 17.17
CA ASP A 282 -16.27 -3.67 16.16
C ASP A 282 -15.00 -4.44 15.73
N ALA A 283 -13.88 -3.75 15.58
CA ALA A 283 -12.60 -4.38 15.23
C ALA A 283 -12.08 -5.29 16.36
N ILE A 284 -12.21 -4.87 17.63
CA ILE A 284 -11.83 -5.67 18.80
C ILE A 284 -12.71 -6.92 18.90
N ASN A 285 -14.02 -6.76 18.78
CA ASN A 285 -14.96 -7.88 18.86
C ASN A 285 -14.69 -8.90 17.75
N GLU A 286 -14.40 -8.46 16.52
CA GLU A 286 -14.04 -9.35 15.43
C GLU A 286 -12.73 -10.09 15.70
N ALA A 287 -11.70 -9.39 16.23
CA ALA A 287 -10.42 -9.99 16.57
C ALA A 287 -10.58 -11.06 17.67
N HIS A 288 -11.34 -10.77 18.74
CA HIS A 288 -11.64 -11.74 19.78
C HIS A 288 -12.43 -12.94 19.26
N ALA A 289 -13.44 -12.71 18.40
CA ALA A 289 -14.22 -13.79 17.78
C ALA A 289 -13.35 -14.69 16.88
N ALA A 290 -12.29 -14.14 16.30
CA ALA A 290 -11.28 -14.89 15.54
C ALA A 290 -10.20 -15.55 16.44
N GLY A 291 -10.29 -15.45 17.77
CA GLY A 291 -9.31 -16.03 18.70
C GLY A 291 -8.03 -15.22 18.88
N HIS A 292 -8.01 -13.97 18.41
CA HIS A 292 -6.90 -13.04 18.65
C HIS A 292 -7.12 -12.33 19.98
N ASP A 293 -6.05 -12.19 20.75
CA ASP A 293 -6.05 -11.46 22.03
C ASP A 293 -4.71 -10.74 22.22
N LEU A 294 -4.65 -9.86 23.21
CA LEU A 294 -3.40 -9.23 23.61
C LEU A 294 -2.46 -10.29 24.19
N TYR A 295 -1.18 -10.21 23.81
CA TYR A 295 -0.18 -11.11 24.33
C TYR A 295 0.15 -10.76 25.79
N THR A 296 -0.33 -11.58 26.72
CA THR A 296 -0.20 -11.36 28.18
C THR A 296 0.77 -12.33 28.84
N HIS A 297 1.35 -13.28 28.11
CA HIS A 297 2.17 -14.38 28.64
C HIS A 297 3.67 -14.08 28.72
N LEU A 298 4.05 -12.82 28.90
CA LEU A 298 5.45 -12.50 29.12
C LEU A 298 5.91 -13.03 30.45
N GLN A 299 6.94 -13.88 30.47
CA GLN A 299 7.65 -14.25 31.68
C GLN A 299 8.37 -13.00 32.21
N ALA A 300 7.72 -12.30 33.12
CA ALA A 300 8.37 -11.21 33.81
C ALA A 300 9.56 -11.74 34.60
N PRO A 301 10.68 -11.01 34.68
CA PRO A 301 11.78 -11.39 35.56
C PRO A 301 11.33 -11.70 36.98
N VAL A 302 11.92 -12.72 37.60
CA VAL A 302 11.59 -13.10 38.97
C VAL A 302 11.90 -11.93 39.90
N GLY A 303 10.95 -11.57 40.78
CA GLY A 303 11.15 -10.55 41.80
C GLY A 303 10.63 -9.14 41.48
N ILE A 304 9.94 -8.93 40.37
CA ILE A 304 9.29 -7.67 40.09
C ILE A 304 7.82 -7.65 40.59
N SER A 305 7.35 -6.46 40.98
CA SER A 305 5.96 -6.27 41.42
C SER A 305 4.95 -6.46 40.28
N ASP A 306 3.67 -6.65 40.61
CA ASP A 306 2.61 -6.79 39.59
C ASP A 306 2.42 -5.51 38.78
N ALA A 307 2.68 -4.34 39.36
CA ALA A 307 2.69 -3.08 38.64
C ALA A 307 3.83 -3.02 37.63
N GLU A 308 5.03 -3.47 38.00
CA GLU A 308 6.19 -3.55 37.11
C GLU A 308 6.00 -4.62 36.02
N LYS A 309 5.33 -5.74 36.33
CA LYS A 309 4.93 -6.72 35.33
C LYS A 309 3.99 -6.12 34.30
N GLY A 310 3.01 -5.33 34.74
CA GLY A 310 2.12 -4.61 33.83
C GLY A 310 2.88 -3.65 32.87
N TYR A 311 3.81 -2.86 33.43
CA TYR A 311 4.67 -1.98 32.65
C TYR A 311 5.61 -2.74 31.71
N PHE A 312 6.22 -3.83 32.19
CA PHE A 312 7.11 -4.67 31.38
C PHE A 312 6.35 -5.33 30.22
N ASN A 313 5.16 -5.86 30.50
CA ASN A 313 4.29 -6.44 29.47
C ASN A 313 3.88 -5.40 28.42
N HIS A 314 3.50 -4.20 28.86
CA HIS A 314 3.16 -3.11 27.97
C HIS A 314 4.36 -2.67 27.10
N ARG A 315 5.52 -2.45 27.74
CA ARG A 315 6.74 -2.06 27.01
C ARG A 315 7.20 -3.14 26.03
N TRP A 316 7.16 -4.41 26.45
CA TRP A 316 7.55 -5.51 25.58
C TRP A 316 6.57 -5.70 24.43
N SER A 317 5.27 -5.58 24.67
CA SER A 317 4.27 -5.57 23.60
C SER A 317 4.46 -4.41 22.63
N LEU A 318 4.85 -3.22 23.10
CA LEU A 318 5.20 -2.09 22.23
C LEU A 318 6.51 -2.31 21.43
N VAL A 319 7.48 -3.03 22.00
CA VAL A 319 8.80 -3.28 21.37
C VAL A 319 8.76 -4.50 20.44
N THR A 320 8.03 -5.56 20.82
CA THR A 320 7.96 -6.80 20.02
C THR A 320 6.75 -6.88 19.10
N MET A 321 5.70 -6.11 19.36
CA MET A 321 4.49 -6.06 18.56
C MET A 321 4.45 -5.04 17.43
N PRO A 322 5.41 -4.15 17.13
CA PRO A 322 5.40 -3.52 15.81
C PRO A 322 5.41 -4.52 14.67
N SER A 323 6.12 -5.62 14.85
CA SER A 323 6.03 -6.76 13.94
C SER A 323 4.77 -7.60 14.18
N ALA A 324 4.38 -7.89 15.42
CA ALA A 324 3.19 -8.69 15.73
C ALA A 324 1.87 -7.92 15.57
N GLY A 325 1.79 -6.62 15.85
CA GLY A 325 0.59 -5.82 15.61
C GLY A 325 0.33 -5.65 14.09
N ILE A 326 1.38 -5.52 13.30
CA ILE A 326 1.30 -5.60 11.84
C ILE A 326 1.12 -7.06 11.40
N GLN A 327 1.73 -8.00 12.06
CA GLN A 327 1.56 -9.44 11.86
C GLN A 327 0.14 -9.92 12.19
N ILE A 328 -0.51 -9.40 13.22
CA ILE A 328 -1.91 -9.70 13.53
C ILE A 328 -2.84 -9.10 12.48
N LEU A 329 -2.57 -7.87 12.02
CA LEU A 329 -3.35 -7.25 10.95
C LEU A 329 -3.14 -7.95 9.59
N PHE A 330 -1.95 -8.50 9.33
CA PHE A 330 -1.60 -9.11 8.04
C PHE A 330 -1.19 -10.59 8.13
N GLY A 331 -1.27 -11.21 9.30
CA GLY A 331 -0.92 -12.63 9.47
C GLY A 331 0.57 -12.95 9.31
N LEU A 332 1.45 -11.97 9.46
CA LEU A 332 2.90 -12.16 9.36
C LEU A 332 3.46 -12.66 10.71
N THR A 333 3.41 -13.95 10.98
CA THR A 333 4.23 -14.57 12.02
C THR A 333 5.50 -15.13 11.38
N GLN A 334 6.67 -14.68 11.84
CA GLN A 334 7.88 -15.47 11.59
C GLN A 334 7.71 -16.80 12.32
N GLY A 335 7.88 -17.89 11.61
CA GLY A 335 7.89 -19.22 12.21
C GLY A 335 9.02 -19.34 13.24
N PRO A 336 8.92 -20.29 14.19
CA PRO A 336 10.00 -20.55 15.10
C PRO A 336 11.23 -21.02 14.32
N GLU A 337 12.40 -20.45 14.63
CA GLU A 337 13.69 -21.02 14.27
C GLU A 337 13.89 -22.34 15.01
#